data_68cded27873ffcf8da0a8e9472096b27
#
_entry.id   68cded27873ffcf8da0a8e9472096b27
#
_cell.length_a   1.000
_cell.length_b   1.000
_cell.length_c   1.000
_cell.angle_alpha   90.00
_cell.angle_beta   90.00
_cell.angle_gamma   90.00
#
_symmetry.space_group_name_H-M   'P 1'
#
loop_
_entity.id
_entity.type
_entity.pdbx_description
1 polymer ?
#
loop_
_entity_poly.entity_id
_entity_poly.type
_entity_poly.pdbx_seq_one_letter_code
_entity_poly.pdbx_strand_id
1 'polypeptide(L)'
;MTKKKSILNYCGLLGLVAFLSYTAAVVFSPLAYPGYDWMAQAVSDLSASNAPSLQLWNQLSSLYNVCTLVCAMMVCVGIQGKKNRLLRVGIYLFTIMEWVSAVGFGMFPLSDSGYAGTFQDKMHIFSTVIVVLLSIVSLVLIIIAGAKDKSCRSYGIFAAIALGMMMVGAMGMNIVPKDYFGIVERFSVFAVTGYNAVLGIELYRMKF
;
A
#
# COMPACT_ATOMS: atom_id res chain seq x y z
N MET A 1 13.79 23.59 24.45
CA MET A 1 14.20 22.17 24.63
C MET A 1 13.53 21.31 23.57
N THR A 2 14.30 20.73 22.66
CA THR A 2 13.76 19.75 21.67
C THR A 2 13.41 18.47 22.42
N LYS A 3 12.11 18.13 22.49
CA LYS A 3 11.68 16.84 23.09
C LYS A 3 12.39 15.70 22.35
N LYS A 4 13.03 14.83 23.10
CA LYS A 4 13.71 13.64 22.55
C LYS A 4 12.68 12.72 21.89
N LYS A 5 12.97 12.24 20.69
CA LYS A 5 12.13 11.27 19.97
C LYS A 5 12.03 9.96 20.75
N SER A 6 10.83 9.40 20.83
CA SER A 6 10.58 8.08 21.42
C SER A 6 10.81 6.97 20.39
N ILE A 7 10.91 5.74 20.84
CA ILE A 7 11.00 4.56 19.95
C ILE A 7 9.79 4.50 18.99
N LEU A 8 8.62 4.91 19.47
CA LEU A 8 7.38 4.97 18.67
C LEU A 8 7.54 5.89 17.45
N ASN A 9 8.23 7.05 17.62
CA ASN A 9 8.52 7.91 16.48
C ASN A 9 9.40 7.22 15.44
N TYR A 10 10.46 6.52 15.90
CA TYR A 10 11.37 5.83 14.97
C TYR A 10 10.72 4.67 14.26
N CYS A 11 9.74 3.98 14.86
CA CYS A 11 8.93 2.97 14.17
C CYS A 11 8.19 3.53 12.95
N GLY A 12 7.89 4.84 12.92
CA GLY A 12 7.33 5.49 11.74
C GLY A 12 8.25 5.44 10.51
N LEU A 13 9.58 5.41 10.70
CA LEU A 13 10.52 5.30 9.58
C LEU A 13 10.44 3.94 8.86
N LEU A 14 9.86 2.93 9.50
CA LEU A 14 9.63 1.63 8.86
C LEU A 14 8.68 1.75 7.66
N GLY A 15 7.77 2.73 7.64
CA GLY A 15 6.94 3.03 6.47
C GLY A 15 7.78 3.43 5.24
N LEU A 16 8.86 4.18 5.44
CA LEU A 16 9.81 4.50 4.35
C LEU A 16 10.61 3.27 3.92
N VAL A 17 11.05 2.45 4.88
CA VAL A 17 11.76 1.19 4.57
C VAL A 17 10.86 0.26 3.75
N ALA A 18 9.60 0.11 4.14
CA ALA A 18 8.62 -0.67 3.39
C ALA A 18 8.44 -0.14 1.96
N PHE A 19 8.24 1.17 1.81
CA PHE A 19 8.08 1.82 0.51
C PHE A 19 9.30 1.61 -0.39
N LEU A 20 10.52 1.76 0.15
CA LEU A 20 11.76 1.54 -0.61
C LEU A 20 11.94 0.07 -1.00
N SER A 21 11.66 -0.87 -0.09
CA SER A 21 11.72 -2.31 -0.36
C SER A 21 10.76 -2.72 -1.48
N TYR A 22 9.51 -2.25 -1.40
CA TYR A 22 8.52 -2.50 -2.44
C TYR A 22 8.90 -1.86 -3.78
N THR A 23 9.34 -0.61 -3.76
CA THR A 23 9.79 0.10 -4.97
C THR A 23 10.97 -0.63 -5.61
N ALA A 24 11.93 -1.09 -4.82
CA ALA A 24 13.06 -1.89 -5.33
C ALA A 24 12.56 -3.19 -6.00
N ALA A 25 11.59 -3.88 -5.39
CA ALA A 25 11.00 -5.09 -5.99
C ALA A 25 10.32 -4.78 -7.33
N VAL A 26 9.50 -3.73 -7.41
CA VAL A 26 8.82 -3.33 -8.66
C VAL A 26 9.80 -2.93 -9.77
N VAL A 27 10.89 -2.22 -9.41
CA VAL A 27 11.83 -1.68 -10.40
C VAL A 27 12.83 -2.73 -10.87
N PHE A 28 13.32 -3.59 -9.98
CA PHE A 28 14.43 -4.49 -10.30
C PHE A 28 14.01 -5.93 -10.59
N SER A 29 12.85 -6.41 -10.13
CA SER A 29 12.41 -7.77 -10.43
C SER A 29 12.19 -8.05 -11.92
N PRO A 30 11.80 -7.08 -12.77
CA PRO A 30 11.76 -7.25 -14.22
C PRO A 30 13.06 -7.75 -14.82
N LEU A 31 14.22 -7.44 -14.23
CA LEU A 31 15.53 -7.91 -14.70
C LEU A 31 15.67 -9.44 -14.69
N ALA A 32 14.92 -10.11 -13.81
CA ALA A 32 14.88 -11.58 -13.72
C ALA A 32 13.68 -12.19 -14.47
N TYR A 33 12.92 -11.40 -15.24
CA TYR A 33 11.75 -11.86 -15.98
C TYR A 33 11.91 -11.55 -17.48
N PRO A 34 12.48 -12.46 -18.30
CA PRO A 34 12.65 -12.24 -19.74
C PRO A 34 11.31 -11.94 -20.42
N GLY A 35 11.25 -10.85 -21.17
CA GLY A 35 10.06 -10.44 -21.91
C GLY A 35 8.98 -9.75 -21.07
N TYR A 36 9.23 -9.44 -19.81
CA TYR A 36 8.29 -8.65 -19.00
C TYR A 36 8.14 -7.24 -19.57
N ASP A 37 6.90 -6.89 -19.92
CA ASP A 37 6.53 -5.54 -20.32
C ASP A 37 5.86 -4.80 -19.16
N TRP A 38 6.60 -3.94 -18.49
CA TRP A 38 6.11 -3.17 -17.35
C TRP A 38 4.94 -2.23 -17.69
N MET A 39 4.76 -1.87 -18.97
CA MET A 39 3.64 -1.04 -19.40
C MET A 39 2.34 -1.85 -19.47
N ALA A 40 2.43 -3.08 -19.96
CA ALA A 40 1.29 -3.96 -20.21
C ALA A 40 0.98 -4.91 -19.04
N GLN A 41 2.00 -5.35 -18.29
CA GLN A 41 1.85 -6.37 -17.26
C GLN A 41 1.73 -5.80 -15.86
N ALA A 42 0.95 -6.51 -15.01
CA ALA A 42 0.73 -6.16 -13.63
C ALA A 42 2.00 -6.33 -12.77
N VAL A 43 2.05 -5.61 -11.64
CA VAL A 43 3.09 -5.83 -10.62
C VAL A 43 2.96 -7.22 -10.01
N SER A 44 1.74 -7.73 -9.83
CA SER A 44 1.48 -9.06 -9.30
C SER A 44 2.03 -10.20 -10.18
N ASP A 45 2.21 -9.97 -11.49
CA ASP A 45 2.84 -10.95 -12.38
C ASP A 45 4.30 -11.24 -12.00
N LEU A 46 4.99 -10.25 -11.41
CA LEU A 46 6.38 -10.41 -10.94
C LEU A 46 6.50 -11.36 -9.73
N SER A 47 5.42 -11.56 -9.00
CA SER A 47 5.34 -12.38 -7.79
C SER A 47 4.45 -13.63 -7.95
N ALA A 48 3.99 -13.92 -9.17
CA ALA A 48 3.23 -15.14 -9.44
C ALA A 48 4.07 -16.40 -9.13
N SER A 49 3.40 -17.48 -8.74
CA SER A 49 4.07 -18.70 -8.25
C SER A 49 5.04 -19.33 -9.28
N ASN A 50 4.79 -19.11 -10.57
CA ASN A 50 5.65 -19.56 -11.66
C ASN A 50 6.50 -18.47 -12.30
N ALA A 51 6.46 -17.24 -11.76
CA ALA A 51 7.20 -16.13 -12.35
C ALA A 51 8.72 -16.34 -12.25
N PRO A 52 9.48 -16.16 -13.33
CA PRO A 52 10.95 -16.23 -13.29
C PRO A 52 11.57 -15.24 -12.30
N SER A 53 10.88 -14.13 -12.04
CA SER A 53 11.29 -13.07 -11.10
C SER A 53 10.96 -13.36 -9.65
N LEU A 54 10.22 -14.42 -9.32
CA LEU A 54 9.70 -14.67 -7.96
C LEU A 54 10.78 -14.65 -6.88
N GLN A 55 11.94 -15.26 -7.15
CA GLN A 55 13.03 -15.27 -6.17
C GLN A 55 13.57 -13.86 -5.91
N LEU A 56 13.84 -13.10 -6.96
CA LEU A 56 14.34 -11.72 -6.82
C LEU A 56 13.30 -10.81 -6.18
N TRP A 57 12.02 -10.98 -6.58
CA TRP A 57 10.90 -10.29 -5.95
C TRP A 57 10.88 -10.53 -4.43
N ASN A 58 10.92 -11.79 -3.99
CA ASN A 58 10.88 -12.13 -2.57
C ASN A 58 12.07 -11.57 -1.79
N GLN A 59 13.26 -11.53 -2.38
CA GLN A 59 14.46 -10.93 -1.77
C GLN A 59 14.28 -9.42 -1.58
N LEU A 60 13.87 -8.70 -2.62
CA LEU A 60 13.75 -7.24 -2.62
C LEU A 60 12.55 -6.76 -1.78
N SER A 61 11.44 -7.49 -1.79
CA SER A 61 10.24 -7.17 -1.02
C SER A 61 10.24 -7.73 0.41
N SER A 62 11.29 -8.38 0.85
CA SER A 62 11.37 -9.09 2.14
C SER A 62 11.04 -8.21 3.36
N LEU A 63 11.36 -6.93 3.31
CA LEU A 63 11.07 -5.98 4.39
C LEU A 63 9.69 -5.29 4.23
N TYR A 64 9.05 -5.43 3.07
CA TYR A 64 7.82 -4.70 2.77
C TYR A 64 6.69 -5.00 3.76
N ASN A 65 6.23 -6.26 3.82
CA ASN A 65 5.07 -6.62 4.65
C ASN A 65 5.31 -6.36 6.14
N VAL A 66 6.47 -6.77 6.65
CA VAL A 66 6.80 -6.62 8.09
C VAL A 66 6.87 -5.15 8.47
N CYS A 67 7.59 -4.34 7.70
CA CYS A 67 7.76 -2.91 7.99
C CYS A 67 6.45 -2.14 7.81
N THR A 68 5.62 -2.48 6.79
CA THR A 68 4.29 -1.92 6.57
C THR A 68 3.39 -2.15 7.78
N LEU A 69 3.26 -3.40 8.22
CA LEU A 69 2.37 -3.76 9.33
C LEU A 69 2.83 -3.13 10.65
N VAL A 70 4.13 -3.19 10.95
CA VAL A 70 4.65 -2.56 12.17
C VAL A 70 4.41 -1.05 12.14
N CYS A 71 4.70 -0.38 11.03
CA CYS A 71 4.44 1.04 10.87
C CYS A 71 2.97 1.37 11.11
N ALA A 72 2.04 0.70 10.40
CA ALA A 72 0.61 0.94 10.50
C ALA A 72 0.08 0.73 11.93
N MET A 73 0.50 -0.36 12.61
CA MET A 73 0.14 -0.62 14.00
C MET A 73 0.68 0.45 14.95
N MET A 74 1.92 0.90 14.76
CA MET A 74 2.51 1.96 15.60
C MET A 74 1.84 3.32 15.35
N VAL A 75 1.38 3.59 14.12
CA VAL A 75 0.54 4.78 13.84
C VAL A 75 -0.76 4.69 14.62
N CYS A 76 -1.44 3.53 14.66
CA CYS A 76 -2.65 3.33 15.48
C CYS A 76 -2.40 3.63 16.96
N VAL A 77 -1.28 3.18 17.51
CA VAL A 77 -0.89 3.49 18.90
C VAL A 77 -0.66 4.99 19.08
N GLY A 78 0.08 5.61 18.16
CA GLY A 78 0.45 7.03 18.25
C GLY A 78 -0.73 7.99 18.21
N ILE A 79 -1.81 7.66 17.53
CA ILE A 79 -2.99 8.52 17.38
C ILE A 79 -4.05 8.32 18.46
N GLN A 80 -3.90 7.31 19.34
CA GLN A 80 -4.90 7.04 20.39
C GLN A 80 -5.06 8.25 21.32
N GLY A 81 -6.32 8.67 21.51
CA GLY A 81 -6.68 9.77 22.40
C GLY A 81 -6.23 11.17 21.95
N LYS A 82 -5.42 11.30 20.90
CA LYS A 82 -4.77 12.57 20.52
C LYS A 82 -5.36 13.25 19.29
N LYS A 83 -6.14 12.53 18.49
CA LYS A 83 -6.62 13.00 17.18
C LYS A 83 -8.14 12.81 17.05
N ASN A 84 -8.71 13.47 16.06
CA ASN A 84 -10.10 13.37 15.67
C ASN A 84 -10.56 11.91 15.52
N ARG A 85 -11.80 11.60 15.97
CA ARG A 85 -12.37 10.24 15.93
C ARG A 85 -12.43 9.69 14.49
N LEU A 86 -12.80 10.53 13.50
CA LEU A 86 -12.86 10.09 12.10
C LEU A 86 -11.47 9.72 11.56
N LEU A 87 -10.44 10.49 11.90
CA LEU A 87 -9.07 10.16 11.54
C LEU A 87 -8.67 8.80 12.13
N ARG A 88 -8.97 8.55 13.42
CA ARG A 88 -8.63 7.28 14.06
C ARG A 88 -9.32 6.10 13.37
N VAL A 89 -10.62 6.20 13.10
CA VAL A 89 -11.37 5.14 12.41
C VAL A 89 -10.81 4.92 11.01
N GLY A 90 -10.53 5.99 10.26
CA GLY A 90 -9.91 5.88 8.93
C GLY A 90 -8.56 5.15 8.97
N ILE A 91 -7.68 5.52 9.92
CA ILE A 91 -6.37 4.87 10.07
C ILE A 91 -6.51 3.41 10.54
N TYR A 92 -7.46 3.10 11.41
CA TYR A 92 -7.70 1.70 11.82
C TYR A 92 -8.17 0.85 10.65
N LEU A 93 -9.07 1.36 9.80
CA LEU A 93 -9.50 0.67 8.58
C LEU A 93 -8.34 0.50 7.58
N PHE A 94 -7.50 1.52 7.44
CA PHE A 94 -6.29 1.42 6.62
C PHE A 94 -5.34 0.34 7.14
N THR A 95 -5.15 0.26 8.45
CA THR A 95 -4.32 -0.79 9.06
C THR A 95 -4.92 -2.19 8.87
N ILE A 96 -6.26 -2.32 8.99
CA ILE A 96 -6.94 -3.60 8.68
C ILE A 96 -6.73 -3.97 7.21
N MET A 97 -6.82 -3.01 6.30
CA MET A 97 -6.54 -3.20 4.87
C MET A 97 -5.13 -3.72 4.64
N GLU A 98 -4.11 -3.15 5.31
CA GLU A 98 -2.71 -3.62 5.21
C GLU A 98 -2.56 -5.07 5.71
N TRP A 99 -3.28 -5.46 6.77
CA TRP A 99 -3.33 -6.84 7.24
C TRP A 99 -3.99 -7.76 6.21
N VAL A 100 -5.12 -7.37 5.64
CA VAL A 100 -5.79 -8.14 4.58
C VAL A 100 -4.88 -8.30 3.37
N SER A 101 -4.18 -7.24 2.98
CA SER A 101 -3.22 -7.27 1.89
C SER A 101 -2.08 -8.26 2.16
N ALA A 102 -1.39 -8.09 3.30
CA ALA A 102 -0.23 -8.92 3.64
C ALA A 102 -0.59 -10.41 3.78
N VAL A 103 -1.70 -10.72 4.44
CA VAL A 103 -2.16 -12.10 4.65
C VAL A 103 -2.80 -12.66 3.38
N GLY A 104 -3.69 -11.90 2.74
CA GLY A 104 -4.44 -12.36 1.56
C GLY A 104 -3.53 -12.68 0.37
N PHE A 105 -2.63 -11.77 0.02
CA PHE A 105 -1.68 -12.02 -1.08
C PHE A 105 -0.60 -13.04 -0.71
N GLY A 106 -0.23 -13.13 0.58
CA GLY A 106 0.68 -14.17 1.06
C GLY A 106 0.08 -15.57 1.01
N MET A 107 -1.21 -15.71 1.32
CA MET A 107 -1.93 -16.99 1.25
C MET A 107 -2.34 -17.37 -0.18
N PHE A 108 -2.64 -16.37 -1.00
CA PHE A 108 -3.17 -16.56 -2.36
C PHE A 108 -2.36 -15.73 -3.38
N PRO A 109 -1.06 -16.04 -3.59
CA PRO A 109 -0.33 -15.46 -4.72
C PRO A 109 -0.97 -15.88 -6.03
N LEU A 110 -0.80 -15.12 -7.11
CA LEU A 110 -1.22 -15.58 -8.43
C LEU A 110 -0.55 -16.91 -8.77
N SER A 111 -1.31 -17.85 -9.33
CA SER A 111 -0.76 -19.15 -9.74
C SER A 111 0.09 -19.02 -11.00
N ASP A 112 -0.30 -18.11 -11.90
CA ASP A 112 0.38 -17.83 -13.15
C ASP A 112 0.32 -16.33 -13.47
N SER A 113 1.36 -15.83 -14.11
CA SER A 113 1.38 -14.48 -14.68
C SER A 113 0.28 -14.35 -15.72
N GLY A 114 -0.54 -13.28 -15.61
CA GLY A 114 -1.66 -13.05 -16.50
C GLY A 114 -2.95 -13.77 -16.13
N TYR A 115 -3.06 -14.36 -14.94
CA TYR A 115 -4.27 -14.94 -14.39
C TYR A 115 -4.77 -16.23 -15.09
N ALA A 116 -4.44 -17.40 -14.55
CA ALA A 116 -4.87 -18.70 -15.07
C ALA A 116 -6.33 -19.09 -14.71
N GLY A 117 -6.99 -18.35 -13.83
CA GLY A 117 -8.39 -18.62 -13.45
C GLY A 117 -8.58 -19.75 -12.43
N THR A 118 -7.51 -20.14 -11.74
CA THR A 118 -7.54 -21.14 -10.67
C THR A 118 -8.32 -20.66 -9.44
N PHE A 119 -8.61 -21.53 -8.48
CA PHE A 119 -9.20 -21.14 -7.20
C PHE A 119 -8.30 -20.12 -6.48
N GLN A 120 -6.98 -20.32 -6.50
CA GLN A 120 -6.01 -19.41 -5.91
C GLN A 120 -6.08 -18.02 -6.53
N ASP A 121 -6.16 -17.93 -7.86
CA ASP A 121 -6.29 -16.64 -8.56
C ASP A 121 -7.59 -15.93 -8.23
N LYS A 122 -8.70 -16.68 -8.10
CA LYS A 122 -9.98 -16.12 -7.66
C LYS A 122 -9.90 -15.53 -6.26
N MET A 123 -9.20 -16.21 -5.34
CA MET A 123 -8.99 -15.71 -3.98
C MET A 123 -8.03 -14.52 -3.96
N HIS A 124 -7.03 -14.47 -4.85
CA HIS A 124 -6.18 -13.29 -5.06
C HIS A 124 -7.01 -12.06 -5.45
N ILE A 125 -7.88 -12.21 -6.46
CA ILE A 125 -8.78 -11.13 -6.90
C ILE A 125 -9.77 -10.74 -5.80
N PHE A 126 -10.32 -11.71 -5.06
CA PHE A 126 -11.19 -11.42 -3.93
C PHE A 126 -10.47 -10.58 -2.85
N SER A 127 -9.24 -10.95 -2.51
CA SER A 127 -8.40 -10.15 -1.60
C SER A 127 -8.17 -8.75 -2.14
N THR A 128 -7.89 -8.62 -3.44
CA THR A 128 -7.71 -7.32 -4.11
C THR A 128 -8.95 -6.45 -3.99
N VAL A 129 -10.15 -7.00 -4.21
CA VAL A 129 -11.41 -6.26 -4.08
C VAL A 129 -11.59 -5.74 -2.66
N ILE A 130 -11.35 -6.57 -1.63
CA ILE A 130 -11.45 -6.15 -0.22
C ILE A 130 -10.43 -5.05 0.09
N VAL A 131 -9.19 -5.20 -0.36
CA VAL A 131 -8.12 -4.20 -0.17
C VAL A 131 -8.53 -2.87 -0.80
N VAL A 132 -9.03 -2.87 -2.04
CA VAL A 132 -9.47 -1.64 -2.73
C VAL A 132 -10.63 -0.98 -1.99
N LEU A 133 -11.65 -1.74 -1.59
CA LEU A 133 -12.82 -1.20 -0.87
C LEU A 133 -12.41 -0.58 0.48
N LEU A 134 -11.60 -1.29 1.28
CA LEU A 134 -11.10 -0.79 2.56
C LEU A 134 -10.22 0.46 2.38
N SER A 135 -9.38 0.48 1.34
CA SER A 135 -8.56 1.65 1.01
C SER A 135 -9.42 2.87 0.71
N ILE A 136 -10.41 2.74 -0.17
CA ILE A 136 -11.30 3.84 -0.54
C ILE A 136 -12.03 4.38 0.71
N VAL A 137 -12.67 3.49 1.49
CA VAL A 137 -13.40 3.89 2.69
C VAL A 137 -12.49 4.58 3.71
N SER A 138 -11.31 4.01 3.97
CA SER A 138 -10.35 4.59 4.91
C SER A 138 -9.86 5.96 4.47
N LEU A 139 -9.44 6.11 3.20
CA LEU A 139 -8.95 7.37 2.66
C LEU A 139 -10.03 8.45 2.67
N VAL A 140 -11.29 8.11 2.31
CA VAL A 140 -12.42 9.06 2.38
C VAL A 140 -12.65 9.55 3.81
N LEU A 141 -12.64 8.68 4.81
CA LEU A 141 -12.80 9.08 6.22
C LEU A 141 -11.66 10.01 6.68
N ILE A 142 -10.43 9.72 6.25
CA ILE A 142 -9.26 10.55 6.57
C ILE A 142 -9.34 11.92 5.89
N ILE A 143 -9.81 11.98 4.64
CA ILE A 143 -10.05 13.23 3.90
C ILE A 143 -11.08 14.08 4.65
N ILE A 144 -12.21 13.48 5.05
CA ILE A 144 -13.27 14.18 5.81
C ILE A 144 -12.72 14.70 7.15
N ALA A 145 -11.90 13.90 7.85
CA ALA A 145 -11.25 14.33 9.07
C ALA A 145 -10.33 15.54 8.85
N GLY A 146 -9.51 15.50 7.80
CA GLY A 146 -8.60 16.60 7.43
C GLY A 146 -9.33 17.88 6.99
N ALA A 147 -10.50 17.74 6.37
CA ALA A 147 -11.35 18.89 6.00
C ALA A 147 -12.02 19.56 7.22
N LYS A 148 -12.41 18.75 8.23
CA LYS A 148 -13.11 19.25 9.42
C LYS A 148 -12.18 19.73 10.53
N ASP A 149 -10.94 19.23 10.57
CA ASP A 149 -10.00 19.49 11.66
C ASP A 149 -8.62 19.86 11.11
N LYS A 150 -8.21 21.12 11.34
CA LYS A 150 -6.91 21.65 10.88
C LYS A 150 -5.72 20.83 11.39
N SER A 151 -5.84 20.21 12.57
CA SER A 151 -4.79 19.35 13.14
C SER A 151 -4.59 18.04 12.37
N CYS A 152 -5.58 17.65 11.55
CA CYS A 152 -5.59 16.46 10.71
C CYS A 152 -5.36 16.77 9.22
N ARG A 153 -5.16 18.05 8.87
CA ARG A 153 -5.13 18.52 7.48
C ARG A 153 -4.08 17.83 6.63
N SER A 154 -2.88 17.63 7.16
CA SER A 154 -1.79 16.92 6.46
C SER A 154 -2.22 15.50 6.05
N TYR A 155 -2.78 14.73 6.99
CA TYR A 155 -3.32 13.40 6.72
C TYR A 155 -4.35 13.41 5.59
N GLY A 156 -5.29 14.38 5.62
CA GLY A 156 -6.35 14.50 4.63
C GLY A 156 -5.84 14.87 3.23
N ILE A 157 -4.86 15.77 3.12
CA ILE A 157 -4.28 16.16 1.83
C ILE A 157 -3.61 14.96 1.16
N PHE A 158 -2.73 14.25 1.88
CA PHE A 158 -2.06 13.09 1.32
C PHE A 158 -3.01 11.93 1.05
N ALA A 159 -4.07 11.76 1.86
CA ALA A 159 -5.13 10.80 1.58
C ALA A 159 -5.89 11.15 0.28
N ALA A 160 -6.13 12.43 0.01
CA ALA A 160 -6.77 12.86 -1.23
C ALA A 160 -5.88 12.59 -2.46
N ILE A 161 -4.57 12.81 -2.34
CA ILE A 161 -3.61 12.45 -3.41
C ILE A 161 -3.63 10.94 -3.64
N ALA A 162 -3.54 10.13 -2.57
CA ALA A 162 -3.58 8.68 -2.67
C ALA A 162 -4.89 8.17 -3.30
N LEU A 163 -6.03 8.71 -2.87
CA LEU A 163 -7.32 8.36 -3.46
C LEU A 163 -7.40 8.75 -4.94
N GLY A 164 -6.91 9.92 -5.31
CA GLY A 164 -6.83 10.35 -6.70
C GLY A 164 -6.00 9.39 -7.56
N MET A 165 -4.83 8.98 -7.07
CA MET A 165 -3.99 7.98 -7.74
C MET A 165 -4.71 6.63 -7.88
N MET A 166 -5.38 6.16 -6.82
CA MET A 166 -6.17 4.92 -6.88
C MET A 166 -7.30 4.99 -7.90
N MET A 167 -8.00 6.13 -7.98
CA MET A 167 -9.07 6.32 -8.97
C MET A 167 -8.54 6.30 -10.39
N VAL A 168 -7.38 6.94 -10.65
CA VAL A 168 -6.69 6.84 -11.95
C VAL A 168 -6.37 5.39 -12.27
N GLY A 169 -5.85 4.62 -11.31
CA GLY A 169 -5.56 3.21 -11.50
C GLY A 169 -6.82 2.38 -11.78
N ALA A 170 -7.80 2.43 -10.87
CA ALA A 170 -9.01 1.62 -10.96
C ALA A 170 -9.87 1.92 -12.20
N MET A 171 -10.04 3.19 -12.54
CA MET A 171 -10.77 3.60 -13.75
C MET A 171 -9.94 3.33 -15.01
N GLY A 172 -8.65 3.61 -14.96
CA GLY A 172 -7.74 3.42 -16.09
C GLY A 172 -7.70 1.99 -16.57
N MET A 173 -7.69 0.99 -15.67
CA MET A 173 -7.69 -0.43 -16.03
C MET A 173 -8.86 -0.85 -16.93
N ASN A 174 -9.98 -0.10 -16.93
CA ASN A 174 -11.16 -0.37 -17.76
C ASN A 174 -11.21 0.49 -19.04
N ILE A 175 -10.38 1.52 -19.15
CA ILE A 175 -10.46 2.53 -20.22
C ILE A 175 -9.27 2.44 -21.15
N VAL A 176 -8.06 2.19 -20.60
CA VAL A 176 -6.84 2.16 -21.41
C VAL A 176 -6.72 0.86 -22.20
N PRO A 177 -6.04 0.87 -23.37
CA PRO A 177 -5.65 -0.36 -24.06
C PRO A 177 -4.83 -1.27 -23.14
N LYS A 178 -4.91 -2.59 -23.34
CA LYS A 178 -4.20 -3.59 -22.53
C LYS A 178 -2.69 -3.35 -22.44
N ASP A 179 -2.11 -2.77 -23.47
CA ASP A 179 -0.68 -2.43 -23.56
C ASP A 179 -0.25 -1.36 -22.51
N TYR A 180 -1.22 -0.69 -21.86
CA TYR A 180 -0.94 0.32 -20.81
C TYR A 180 -1.51 -0.07 -19.44
N PHE A 181 -2.05 -1.29 -19.31
CA PHE A 181 -2.65 -1.79 -18.06
C PHE A 181 -1.69 -1.69 -16.87
N GLY A 182 -0.43 -2.09 -17.07
CA GLY A 182 0.59 -2.07 -16.03
C GLY A 182 0.92 -0.67 -15.51
N ILE A 183 0.82 0.35 -16.36
CA ILE A 183 1.04 1.75 -15.94
C ILE A 183 -0.04 2.17 -14.95
N VAL A 184 -1.32 2.00 -15.33
CA VAL A 184 -2.44 2.45 -14.49
C VAL A 184 -2.56 1.64 -13.20
N GLU A 185 -2.29 0.35 -13.24
CA GLU A 185 -2.27 -0.51 -12.04
C GLU A 185 -1.26 0.01 -11.01
N ARG A 186 -0.08 0.43 -11.43
CA ARG A 186 0.95 1.00 -10.57
C ARG A 186 0.50 2.25 -9.84
N PHE A 187 -0.37 3.10 -10.41
CA PHE A 187 -0.95 4.22 -9.68
C PHE A 187 -1.70 3.75 -8.44
N SER A 188 -2.51 2.69 -8.53
CA SER A 188 -3.23 2.14 -7.38
C SER A 188 -2.29 1.56 -6.33
N VAL A 189 -1.29 0.81 -6.74
CA VAL A 189 -0.37 0.13 -5.83
C VAL A 189 0.51 1.15 -5.08
N PHE A 190 1.10 2.12 -5.80
CA PHE A 190 1.93 3.15 -5.19
C PHE A 190 1.12 4.17 -4.38
N ALA A 191 -0.18 4.33 -4.63
CA ALA A 191 -1.06 5.14 -3.79
C ALA A 191 -1.09 4.60 -2.35
N VAL A 192 -1.32 3.31 -2.18
CA VAL A 192 -1.46 2.67 -0.86
C VAL A 192 -0.10 2.60 -0.16
N THR A 193 0.92 2.07 -0.83
CA THR A 193 2.25 1.92 -0.25
C THR A 193 2.88 3.27 0.10
N GLY A 194 2.68 4.28 -0.76
CA GLY A 194 3.12 5.65 -0.51
C GLY A 194 2.38 6.30 0.65
N TYR A 195 1.07 6.07 0.77
CA TYR A 195 0.30 6.61 1.89
C TYR A 195 0.72 6.01 3.23
N ASN A 196 1.04 4.71 3.29
CA ASN A 196 1.62 4.10 4.50
C ASN A 196 2.94 4.79 4.90
N ALA A 197 3.81 5.11 3.95
CA ALA A 197 5.04 5.87 4.22
C ALA A 197 4.74 7.27 4.76
N VAL A 198 3.73 7.96 4.22
CA VAL A 198 3.27 9.26 4.74
C VAL A 198 2.79 9.15 6.18
N LEU A 199 1.97 8.15 6.50
CA LEU A 199 1.52 7.89 7.88
C LEU A 199 2.72 7.67 8.82
N GLY A 200 3.74 6.96 8.35
CA GLY A 200 5.00 6.76 9.08
C GLY A 200 5.75 8.07 9.33
N ILE A 201 5.86 8.95 8.34
CA ILE A 201 6.47 10.29 8.48
C ILE A 201 5.68 11.13 9.48
N GLU A 202 4.36 11.10 9.44
CA GLU A 202 3.51 11.81 10.40
C GLU A 202 3.75 11.29 11.83
N LEU A 203 3.84 9.97 12.03
CA LEU A 203 4.18 9.37 13.31
C LEU A 203 5.58 9.83 13.79
N TYR A 204 6.56 9.83 12.90
CA TYR A 204 7.92 10.32 13.24
C TYR A 204 7.90 11.78 13.69
N ARG A 205 7.04 12.62 13.11
CA ARG A 205 6.90 14.04 13.44
C ARG A 205 6.11 14.32 14.71
N MET A 206 5.30 13.36 15.20
CA MET A 206 4.49 13.57 16.41
C MET A 206 5.34 13.92 17.62
N LYS A 207 4.77 14.78 18.49
CA LYS A 207 5.32 15.11 19.82
C LYS A 207 4.50 14.34 20.85
N PHE A 208 5.14 13.44 21.58
CA PHE A 208 4.56 12.66 22.66
C PHE A 208 4.89 13.25 24.02
#